data_fc36af7ac70a36c2c445d1860107a61a
#
_entry.id   fc36af7ac70a36c2c445d1860107a61a
#
_cell.length_a   1.000
_cell.length_b   1.000
_cell.length_c   1.000
_cell.angle_alpha   90.00
_cell.angle_beta   90.00
_cell.angle_gamma   90.00
#
_symmetry.space_group_name_H-M   'P 1'
#
loop_
_entity.id
_entity.type
_entity.pdbx_description
1 polymer ?
#
loop_
_entity_poly.entity_id
_entity_poly.type
_entity_poly.pdbx_seq_one_letter_code
_entity_poly.pdbx_strand_id
1 'polypeptide(L)'
;MSEQVTSVTFDDVVSVMGEFGVTLTLADDEPIGSANLNGYNVTFALVNNTAVIVRADKTTEEKVADGNPTFFLACNHFNAYVHSTKAATVNRTEMVIIRTECEFIVAAGLTHEQLKTYLKSSVDNVLAAQENVAQLAASLQGNGNTESEAKDTDN
;
A
#
# COMPACT_ATOMS: atom_id res chain seq x y z
N MET A 1 -32.61 -10.22 9.91
CA MET A 1 -31.81 -11.46 9.79
C MET A 1 -30.35 -11.11 10.07
N SER A 2 -29.74 -11.79 11.02
CA SER A 2 -28.31 -11.61 11.25
C SER A 2 -27.55 -12.27 10.10
N GLU A 3 -26.70 -11.52 9.47
CA GLU A 3 -25.80 -12.03 8.46
C GLU A 3 -24.85 -13.07 9.07
N GLN A 4 -24.68 -14.18 8.38
CA GLN A 4 -23.91 -15.30 8.91
C GLN A 4 -22.40 -15.06 8.75
N VAL A 5 -21.68 -15.25 9.85
CA VAL A 5 -20.20 -15.30 9.83
C VAL A 5 -19.77 -16.62 9.19
N THR A 6 -18.92 -16.52 8.17
CA THR A 6 -18.36 -17.68 7.45
C THR A 6 -16.85 -17.56 7.32
N SER A 7 -16.17 -18.68 7.12
CA SER A 7 -14.76 -18.68 6.77
C SER A 7 -14.52 -17.89 5.48
N VAL A 8 -13.50 -17.05 5.46
CA VAL A 8 -13.14 -16.26 4.28
C VAL A 8 -12.23 -17.09 3.38
N THR A 9 -12.61 -17.21 2.12
CA THR A 9 -11.79 -17.81 1.06
C THR A 9 -11.24 -16.73 0.13
N PHE A 10 -10.24 -17.07 -0.68
CA PHE A 10 -9.75 -16.12 -1.67
C PHE A 10 -10.81 -15.84 -2.77
N ASP A 11 -11.64 -16.83 -3.09
CA ASP A 11 -12.77 -16.63 -4.01
C ASP A 11 -13.76 -15.58 -3.48
N ASP A 12 -13.95 -15.50 -2.18
CA ASP A 12 -14.76 -14.45 -1.56
C ASP A 12 -14.15 -13.06 -1.79
N VAL A 13 -12.83 -12.93 -1.67
CA VAL A 13 -12.10 -11.68 -1.96
C VAL A 13 -12.29 -11.29 -3.43
N VAL A 14 -12.10 -12.22 -4.35
CA VAL A 14 -12.31 -12.00 -5.79
C VAL A 14 -13.74 -11.55 -6.09
N SER A 15 -14.71 -12.22 -5.49
CA SER A 15 -16.13 -11.92 -5.66
C SER A 15 -16.50 -10.52 -5.15
N VAL A 16 -16.04 -10.15 -3.96
CA VAL A 16 -16.30 -8.84 -3.37
C VAL A 16 -15.63 -7.72 -4.18
N MET A 17 -14.41 -7.93 -4.65
CA MET A 17 -13.77 -6.95 -5.54
C MET A 17 -14.53 -6.81 -6.86
N GLY A 18 -15.11 -7.89 -7.37
CA GLY A 18 -16.03 -7.86 -8.50
C GLY A 18 -17.28 -7.00 -8.28
N GLU A 19 -17.83 -7.00 -7.07
CA GLU A 19 -18.95 -6.11 -6.70
C GLU A 19 -18.55 -4.62 -6.77
N PHE A 20 -17.29 -4.29 -6.53
CA PHE A 20 -16.75 -2.94 -6.73
C PHE A 20 -16.36 -2.63 -8.18
N GLY A 21 -16.61 -3.55 -9.10
CA GLY A 21 -16.24 -3.40 -10.51
C GLY A 21 -14.77 -3.68 -10.82
N VAL A 22 -14.05 -4.34 -9.89
CA VAL A 22 -12.63 -4.66 -10.04
C VAL A 22 -12.46 -6.15 -10.33
N THR A 23 -11.85 -6.46 -11.48
CA THR A 23 -11.47 -7.82 -11.86
C THR A 23 -9.99 -8.04 -11.50
N LEU A 24 -9.73 -9.04 -10.67
CA LEU A 24 -8.36 -9.40 -10.28
C LEU A 24 -7.73 -10.33 -11.33
N THR A 25 -6.48 -10.06 -11.66
CA THR A 25 -5.61 -11.01 -12.37
C THR A 25 -5.04 -11.97 -11.33
N LEU A 26 -5.37 -13.25 -11.46
CA LEU A 26 -5.03 -14.28 -10.47
C LEU A 26 -3.65 -14.87 -10.76
N ALA A 27 -2.88 -15.15 -9.71
CA ALA A 27 -1.67 -15.93 -9.80
C ALA A 27 -2.02 -17.43 -9.92
N ASP A 28 -1.18 -18.18 -10.64
CA ASP A 28 -1.35 -19.60 -10.76
C ASP A 28 -1.05 -20.31 -9.43
N ASP A 29 -1.96 -21.17 -8.99
CA ASP A 29 -1.83 -22.02 -7.80
C ASP A 29 -1.60 -21.31 -6.45
N GLU A 30 -1.79 -19.99 -6.38
CA GLU A 30 -1.64 -19.22 -5.15
C GLU A 30 -2.89 -18.33 -4.89
N PRO A 31 -3.28 -18.13 -3.62
CA PRO A 31 -4.41 -17.25 -3.27
C PRO A 31 -3.97 -15.77 -3.31
N ILE A 32 -3.55 -15.33 -4.50
CA ILE A 32 -3.04 -13.99 -4.80
C ILE A 32 -3.67 -13.48 -6.08
N GLY A 33 -4.08 -12.24 -6.08
CA GLY A 33 -4.56 -11.55 -7.27
C GLY A 33 -4.18 -10.08 -7.25
N SER A 34 -4.18 -9.45 -8.42
CA SER A 34 -3.80 -8.04 -8.55
C SER A 34 -4.65 -7.31 -9.55
N ALA A 35 -4.71 -5.99 -9.40
CA ALA A 35 -5.33 -5.07 -10.34
C ALA A 35 -4.59 -3.74 -10.34
N ASN A 36 -4.66 -3.01 -11.44
CA ASN A 36 -4.21 -1.61 -11.47
C ASN A 36 -5.36 -0.72 -11.02
N LEU A 37 -5.15 0.01 -9.92
CA LEU A 37 -6.11 0.95 -9.36
C LEU A 37 -5.45 2.32 -9.26
N ASN A 38 -5.99 3.31 -9.96
CA ASN A 38 -5.47 4.68 -9.99
C ASN A 38 -3.98 4.78 -10.35
N GLY A 39 -3.48 3.89 -11.19
CA GLY A 39 -2.06 3.85 -11.59
C GLY A 39 -1.14 3.10 -10.64
N TYR A 40 -1.66 2.51 -9.57
CA TYR A 40 -0.92 1.67 -8.63
C TYR A 40 -1.21 0.19 -8.88
N ASN A 41 -0.18 -0.64 -8.78
CA ASN A 41 -0.37 -2.09 -8.75
C ASN A 41 -0.82 -2.51 -7.36
N VAL A 42 -2.07 -2.92 -7.24
CA VAL A 42 -2.65 -3.37 -5.95
C VAL A 42 -2.76 -4.89 -5.95
N THR A 43 -2.16 -5.50 -4.95
CA THR A 43 -2.14 -6.96 -4.75
C THR A 43 -2.96 -7.34 -3.53
N PHE A 44 -3.72 -8.41 -3.68
CA PHE A 44 -4.56 -9.03 -2.64
C PHE A 44 -4.04 -10.43 -2.40
N ALA A 45 -3.84 -10.81 -1.16
CA ALA A 45 -3.39 -12.15 -0.80
C ALA A 45 -4.11 -12.65 0.45
N LEU A 46 -4.49 -13.93 0.46
CA LEU A 46 -4.95 -14.63 1.65
C LEU A 46 -3.79 -15.49 2.18
N VAL A 47 -3.28 -15.15 3.36
CA VAL A 47 -2.10 -15.77 3.95
C VAL A 47 -2.52 -16.76 5.02
N ASN A 48 -2.18 -18.02 4.82
CA ASN A 48 -2.43 -19.14 5.76
C ASN A 48 -3.88 -19.23 6.26
N ASN A 49 -4.85 -18.82 5.45
CA ASN A 49 -6.27 -18.71 5.82
C ASN A 49 -6.53 -17.86 7.08
N THR A 50 -5.59 -17.02 7.46
CA THR A 50 -5.61 -16.23 8.70
C THR A 50 -5.78 -14.74 8.46
N ALA A 51 -5.13 -14.20 7.44
CA ALA A 51 -5.12 -12.77 7.16
C ALA A 51 -5.26 -12.49 5.66
N VAL A 52 -5.96 -11.42 5.34
CA VAL A 52 -5.94 -10.81 4.00
C VAL A 52 -4.97 -9.64 4.03
N ILE A 53 -4.06 -9.61 3.07
CA ILE A 53 -3.13 -8.52 2.85
C ILE A 53 -3.56 -7.75 1.60
N VAL A 54 -3.65 -6.44 1.71
CA VAL A 54 -3.87 -5.52 0.59
C VAL A 54 -2.66 -4.62 0.48
N ARG A 55 -2.01 -4.60 -0.68
CA ARG A 55 -0.72 -3.96 -0.90
C ARG A 55 -0.75 -3.13 -2.18
N ALA A 56 -0.29 -1.89 -2.12
CA ALA A 56 -0.07 -1.06 -3.29
C ALA A 56 1.44 -0.80 -3.47
N ASP A 57 1.94 -1.01 -4.66
CA ASP A 57 3.33 -0.75 -5.04
C ASP A 57 3.39 0.34 -6.12
N LYS A 58 4.37 1.22 -5.98
CA LYS A 58 4.71 2.23 -6.98
C LYS A 58 6.21 2.29 -7.19
N THR A 59 6.65 2.00 -8.39
CA THR A 59 8.06 2.18 -8.78
C THR A 59 8.35 3.68 -8.94
N THR A 60 9.39 4.14 -8.27
CA THR A 60 9.87 5.52 -8.37
C THR A 60 10.90 5.66 -9.48
N GLU A 61 11.33 6.89 -9.77
CA GLU A 61 12.42 7.19 -10.69
C GLU A 61 13.80 7.19 -10.00
N GLU A 62 13.84 6.91 -8.69
CA GLU A 62 15.04 6.91 -7.87
C GLU A 62 15.75 5.56 -7.94
N LYS A 63 17.04 5.56 -8.26
CA LYS A 63 17.84 4.33 -8.23
C LYS A 63 18.27 3.99 -6.81
N VAL A 64 18.15 2.72 -6.43
CA VAL A 64 18.62 2.24 -5.13
C VAL A 64 20.13 2.51 -4.96
N ALA A 65 20.90 2.38 -6.04
CA ALA A 65 22.35 2.61 -6.02
C ALA A 65 22.76 4.05 -5.71
N ASP A 66 21.89 5.02 -5.91
CA ASP A 66 22.19 6.44 -5.64
C ASP A 66 22.18 6.76 -4.13
N GLY A 67 21.63 5.89 -3.29
CA GLY A 67 21.64 6.01 -1.84
C GLY A 67 20.86 7.22 -1.30
N ASN A 68 19.91 7.77 -2.08
CA ASN A 68 19.10 8.91 -1.65
C ASN A 68 18.12 8.50 -0.53
N PRO A 69 18.16 9.14 0.65
CA PRO A 69 17.35 8.74 1.79
C PRO A 69 15.91 9.26 1.76
N THR A 70 15.53 10.07 0.79
CA THR A 70 14.24 10.82 0.80
C THR A 70 13.03 9.92 0.99
N PHE A 71 12.89 8.84 0.22
CA PHE A 71 11.75 7.94 0.33
C PHE A 71 11.78 7.10 1.63
N PHE A 72 12.96 6.75 2.11
CA PHE A 72 13.11 6.07 3.42
C PHE A 72 12.64 6.95 4.56
N LEU A 73 13.03 8.23 4.55
CA LEU A 73 12.60 9.22 5.54
C LEU A 73 11.09 9.50 5.45
N ALA A 74 10.56 9.61 4.23
CA ALA A 74 9.13 9.82 4.00
C ALA A 74 8.29 8.66 4.56
N CYS A 75 8.69 7.41 4.29
CA CYS A 75 8.02 6.23 4.84
C CYS A 75 8.12 6.18 6.37
N ASN A 76 9.28 6.48 6.93
CA ASN A 76 9.45 6.53 8.39
C ASN A 76 8.55 7.60 9.03
N HIS A 77 8.48 8.78 8.45
CA HIS A 77 7.60 9.85 8.91
C HIS A 77 6.12 9.46 8.82
N PHE A 78 5.71 8.87 7.70
CA PHE A 78 4.35 8.34 7.53
C PHE A 78 4.00 7.34 8.66
N ASN A 79 4.86 6.35 8.89
CA ASN A 79 4.64 5.32 9.90
C ASN A 79 4.59 5.86 11.34
N ALA A 80 5.24 6.99 11.60
CA ALA A 80 5.22 7.61 12.93
C ALA A 80 3.87 8.23 13.28
N TYR A 81 3.07 8.62 12.28
CA TYR A 81 1.83 9.38 12.49
C TYR A 81 0.56 8.69 12.00
N VAL A 82 0.67 7.71 11.11
CA VAL A 82 -0.50 7.02 10.53
C VAL A 82 -0.65 5.63 11.13
N HIS A 83 -1.88 5.31 11.53
CA HIS A 83 -2.26 4.00 12.05
C HIS A 83 -2.82 3.11 10.94
N SER A 84 -2.84 1.81 11.18
CA SER A 84 -3.46 0.75 10.35
C SER A 84 -2.87 0.53 8.96
N THR A 85 -1.98 1.40 8.49
CA THR A 85 -1.31 1.25 7.19
C THR A 85 0.18 1.43 7.40
N LYS A 86 0.98 0.56 6.84
CA LYS A 86 2.44 0.73 6.84
C LYS A 86 2.94 1.15 5.46
N ALA A 87 4.01 1.92 5.44
CA ALA A 87 4.75 2.27 4.25
C ALA A 87 6.20 1.80 4.37
N ALA A 88 6.73 1.23 3.30
CA ALA A 88 8.11 0.76 3.25
C ALA A 88 8.70 0.98 1.86
N THR A 89 10.01 1.12 1.81
CA THR A 89 10.75 1.06 0.56
C THR A 89 11.17 -0.37 0.27
N VAL A 90 11.02 -0.80 -0.97
CA VAL A 90 11.59 -2.05 -1.48
C VAL A 90 12.89 -1.70 -2.19
N ASN A 91 14.01 -2.20 -1.67
CA ASN A 91 15.35 -1.80 -2.12
C ASN A 91 16.18 -2.95 -2.71
N ARG A 92 15.55 -4.09 -3.01
CA ARG A 92 16.19 -5.24 -3.69
C ARG A 92 15.93 -5.26 -5.19
N THR A 93 15.73 -4.08 -5.77
CA THR A 93 15.42 -3.83 -7.17
C THR A 93 16.35 -2.72 -7.67
N GLU A 94 16.38 -2.47 -8.96
CA GLU A 94 17.17 -1.36 -9.52
C GLU A 94 16.59 -0.01 -9.06
N MET A 95 15.29 0.16 -9.17
CA MET A 95 14.58 1.36 -8.76
C MET A 95 13.94 1.17 -7.38
N VAL A 96 13.92 2.22 -6.56
CA VAL A 96 13.19 2.20 -5.29
C VAL A 96 11.70 2.06 -5.57
N ILE A 97 11.07 1.10 -4.92
CA ILE A 97 9.61 0.91 -4.94
C ILE A 97 9.04 1.34 -3.60
N ILE A 98 8.00 2.17 -3.63
CA ILE A 98 7.21 2.50 -2.44
C ILE A 98 6.09 1.49 -2.31
N ARG A 99 6.05 0.81 -1.18
CA ARG A 99 5.03 -0.17 -0.82
C ARG A 99 4.20 0.34 0.34
N THR A 100 2.89 0.32 0.17
CA THR A 100 1.93 0.57 1.25
C THR A 100 1.07 -0.66 1.46
N GLU A 101 0.77 -1.00 2.71
CA GLU A 101 0.16 -2.28 3.03
C GLU A 101 -0.79 -2.16 4.22
N CYS A 102 -1.96 -2.77 4.09
CA CYS A 102 -2.90 -3.05 5.17
C CYS A 102 -3.09 -4.55 5.30
N GLU A 103 -3.35 -5.02 6.50
CA GLU A 103 -3.81 -6.39 6.72
C GLU A 103 -5.02 -6.40 7.66
N PHE A 104 -5.89 -7.40 7.50
CA PHE A 104 -6.95 -7.67 8.44
C PHE A 104 -7.11 -9.17 8.66
N ILE A 105 -7.46 -9.52 9.89
CA ILE A 105 -7.54 -10.91 10.34
C ILE A 105 -8.89 -11.50 9.95
N VAL A 106 -8.86 -12.69 9.36
CA VAL A 106 -10.05 -13.42 8.91
C VAL A 106 -10.18 -14.82 9.56
N ALA A 107 -9.26 -15.16 10.47
CA ALA A 107 -9.18 -16.49 11.07
C ALA A 107 -10.48 -16.96 11.73
N ALA A 108 -11.24 -16.06 12.34
CA ALA A 108 -12.53 -16.36 12.96
C ALA A 108 -13.73 -16.29 12.01
N GLY A 109 -13.48 -16.00 10.74
CA GLY A 109 -14.52 -15.70 9.76
C GLY A 109 -15.02 -14.27 9.82
N LEU A 110 -15.74 -13.86 8.77
CA LEU A 110 -16.39 -12.56 8.66
C LEU A 110 -17.78 -12.73 8.05
N THR A 111 -18.64 -11.75 8.25
CA THR A 111 -19.84 -11.60 7.42
C THR A 111 -19.44 -11.03 6.05
N HIS A 112 -20.30 -11.15 5.06
CA HIS A 112 -20.08 -10.57 3.73
C HIS A 112 -19.87 -9.04 3.82
N GLU A 113 -20.69 -8.34 4.59
CA GLU A 113 -20.58 -6.89 4.78
C GLU A 113 -19.30 -6.48 5.51
N GLN A 114 -18.83 -7.28 6.46
CA GLN A 114 -17.54 -7.03 7.11
C GLN A 114 -16.38 -7.17 6.13
N LEU A 115 -16.36 -8.25 5.33
CA LEU A 115 -15.33 -8.46 4.31
C LEU A 115 -15.32 -7.32 3.29
N LYS A 116 -16.51 -6.92 2.82
CA LYS A 116 -16.69 -5.81 1.88
C LYS A 116 -16.16 -4.49 2.46
N THR A 117 -16.49 -4.19 3.71
CA THR A 117 -16.04 -2.99 4.41
C THR A 117 -14.51 -2.98 4.58
N TYR A 118 -13.93 -4.10 5.03
CA TYR A 118 -12.48 -4.20 5.23
C TYR A 118 -11.68 -4.11 3.94
N LEU A 119 -12.16 -4.74 2.85
CA LEU A 119 -11.51 -4.64 1.55
C LEU A 119 -11.55 -3.21 1.00
N LYS A 120 -12.70 -2.57 1.05
CA LYS A 120 -12.83 -1.18 0.59
C LYS A 120 -11.94 -0.25 1.40
N SER A 121 -11.99 -0.32 2.71
CA SER A 121 -11.18 0.50 3.61
C SER A 121 -9.68 0.27 3.39
N SER A 122 -9.26 -0.98 3.22
CA SER A 122 -7.85 -1.32 2.97
C SER A 122 -7.35 -0.77 1.63
N VAL A 123 -8.14 -0.87 0.57
CA VAL A 123 -7.79 -0.30 -0.74
C VAL A 123 -7.69 1.22 -0.64
N ASP A 124 -8.68 1.88 -0.07
CA ASP A 124 -8.69 3.33 0.10
C ASP A 124 -7.46 3.80 0.91
N ASN A 125 -7.13 3.08 1.97
CA ASN A 125 -5.98 3.40 2.85
C ASN A 125 -4.63 3.23 2.17
N VAL A 126 -4.41 2.14 1.43
CA VAL A 126 -3.11 1.94 0.75
C VAL A 126 -2.91 2.93 -0.39
N LEU A 127 -3.97 3.32 -1.09
CA LEU A 127 -3.90 4.35 -2.14
C LEU A 127 -3.66 5.75 -1.54
N ALA A 128 -4.37 6.11 -0.48
CA ALA A 128 -4.15 7.37 0.24
C ALA A 128 -2.73 7.45 0.84
N ALA A 129 -2.21 6.33 1.33
CA ALA A 129 -0.84 6.24 1.86
C ALA A 129 0.21 6.50 0.77
N GLN A 130 0.01 5.99 -0.45
CA GLN A 130 0.89 6.27 -1.59
C GLN A 130 0.97 7.77 -1.88
N GLU A 131 -0.17 8.44 -1.94
CA GLU A 131 -0.23 9.90 -2.15
C GLU A 131 0.45 10.67 -1.01
N ASN A 132 0.21 10.24 0.23
CA ASN A 132 0.79 10.89 1.42
C ASN A 132 2.31 10.75 1.44
N VAL A 133 2.85 9.57 1.18
CA VAL A 133 4.31 9.35 1.09
C VAL A 133 4.93 10.18 -0.02
N ALA A 134 4.29 10.28 -1.19
CA ALA A 134 4.76 11.10 -2.29
C ALA A 134 4.82 12.59 -1.90
N GLN A 135 3.82 13.10 -1.20
CA GLN A 135 3.80 14.49 -0.70
C GLN A 135 4.88 14.74 0.36
N LEU A 136 5.09 13.80 1.28
CA LEU A 136 6.16 13.88 2.28
C LEU A 136 7.54 13.89 1.63
N ALA A 137 7.77 13.05 0.63
CA ALA A 137 9.03 13.02 -0.12
C ALA A 137 9.28 14.35 -0.86
N ALA A 138 8.26 14.90 -1.51
CA ALA A 138 8.35 16.19 -2.18
C ALA A 138 8.68 17.34 -1.20
N SER A 139 8.07 17.34 -0.01
CA SER A 139 8.33 18.30 1.06
C SER A 139 9.78 18.23 1.56
N LEU A 140 10.33 17.03 1.73
CA LEU A 140 11.72 16.83 2.15
C LEU A 140 12.72 17.32 1.10
N GLN A 141 12.44 17.13 -0.19
CA GLN A 141 13.25 17.63 -1.29
C GLN A 141 13.21 19.17 -1.39
N GLY A 142 12.04 19.79 -1.19
CA GLY A 142 11.86 21.25 -1.21
C GLY A 142 12.65 21.96 -0.10
N ASN A 143 12.70 21.38 1.10
CA ASN A 143 13.47 21.94 2.22
C ASN A 143 15.00 21.86 2.01
N GLY A 144 15.49 20.86 1.26
CA GLY A 144 16.91 20.74 0.91
C GLY A 144 17.41 21.83 -0.05
N ASN A 145 16.53 22.34 -0.92
CA ASN A 145 16.88 23.40 -1.87
C ASN A 145 16.93 24.80 -1.23
N THR A 146 16.21 25.03 -0.14
CA THR A 146 16.23 26.33 0.57
C THR A 146 17.47 26.53 1.42
N GLU A 147 18.13 25.47 1.89
CA GLU A 147 19.39 25.60 2.63
C GLU A 147 20.62 25.82 1.76
N SER A 148 20.58 25.49 0.46
CA SER A 148 21.70 25.71 -0.45
C SER A 148 21.75 27.15 -1.03
N GLU A 149 20.64 27.87 -1.04
CA GLU A 149 20.59 29.27 -1.52
C GLU A 149 20.98 30.31 -0.45
N ALA A 150 21.03 29.92 0.83
CA ALA A 150 21.35 30.82 1.93
C ALA A 150 22.86 30.98 2.22
N LYS A 151 23.76 30.34 1.47
CA LYS A 151 25.21 30.36 1.71
C LYS A 151 26.05 31.20 0.75
N ASP A 152 25.44 31.86 -0.23
CA ASP A 152 26.18 32.63 -1.26
C ASP A 152 26.01 34.13 -1.20
N THR A 153 25.62 34.70 -0.06
CA THR A 153 25.62 36.20 0.08
C THR A 153 26.30 36.61 1.38
N ASP A 154 27.61 36.45 1.42
CA ASP A 154 28.48 37.27 2.27
C ASP A 154 29.91 37.23 1.70
N ASN A 155 30.22 38.22 0.87
CA ASN A 155 31.58 38.65 0.64
C ASN A 155 31.59 40.10 0.15
#